data_151712b55385b7eb9b85ec6a1081bc00
#
_entry.id   151712b55385b7eb9b85ec6a1081bc00
#
_cell.length_a   1.000
_cell.length_b   1.000
_cell.length_c   1.000
_cell.angle_alpha   90.00
_cell.angle_beta   90.00
_cell.angle_gamma   90.00
#
_symmetry.space_group_name_H-M   'P 1'
#
loop_
_entity.id
_entity.type
_entity.pdbx_description
1 polymer ?
#
loop_
_entity_poly.entity_id
_entity_poly.type
_entity_poly.pdbx_seq_one_letter_code
_entity_poly.pdbx_strand_id
1 'polypeptide(L)'
;QIEDQLRILNEDFSKTNSEFPNPPRNTFVNYAGNANIQFCLATTDPNGNPTDGITRTLSSKNSFNYNTESNDMKRNSTGGKNGWPPGDYMNIWVCDIASQGNTTVLGYAYLPGLQSWNAWKDGLVVDFQYFGTTGNASSTSDGRTPTHEIGHYLGLNHTFCEAQSGGCCDNDNSNVYDTPATDDVYFGNVNAGTNNNTCNDLQYGFNSDLLDMDENFMAYSRDTWM
;
A
#
# COMPACT_ATOMS: atom_id res chain seq x y z
N GLN A 1 -11.98 13.40 -3.77
CA GLN A 1 -11.29 12.30 -3.09
C GLN A 1 -10.66 11.32 -4.10
N ILE A 2 -11.41 10.77 -5.07
CA ILE A 2 -10.88 9.80 -6.06
C ILE A 2 -9.80 10.45 -6.96
N GLU A 3 -10.07 11.61 -7.53
CA GLU A 3 -9.10 12.34 -8.36
C GLU A 3 -7.85 12.76 -7.56
N ASP A 4 -8.04 13.12 -6.30
CA ASP A 4 -6.93 13.43 -5.39
C ASP A 4 -6.06 12.21 -5.12
N GLN A 5 -6.68 11.04 -4.88
CA GLN A 5 -5.92 9.78 -4.73
C GLN A 5 -5.13 9.42 -6.00
N LEU A 6 -5.72 9.59 -7.18
CA LEU A 6 -5.00 9.34 -8.43
C LEU A 6 -3.80 10.28 -8.60
N ARG A 7 -3.96 11.54 -8.20
CA ARG A 7 -2.85 12.50 -8.19
C ARG A 7 -1.72 12.01 -7.28
N ILE A 8 -2.04 11.62 -6.04
CA ILE A 8 -1.06 11.12 -5.07
C ILE A 8 -0.33 9.88 -5.61
N LEU A 9 -1.06 8.89 -6.12
CA LEU A 9 -0.45 7.70 -6.73
C LEU A 9 0.51 8.06 -7.87
N ASN A 10 0.11 8.95 -8.74
CA ASN A 10 0.97 9.37 -9.86
C ASN A 10 2.19 10.16 -9.39
N GLU A 11 2.06 10.97 -8.35
CA GLU A 11 3.18 11.70 -7.76
C GLU A 11 4.17 10.74 -7.07
N ASP A 12 3.69 9.79 -6.30
CA ASP A 12 4.54 8.81 -5.59
C ASP A 12 5.28 7.91 -6.58
N PHE A 13 4.59 7.27 -7.51
CA PHE A 13 5.19 6.35 -8.48
C PHE A 13 6.05 7.05 -9.55
N SER A 14 5.92 8.36 -9.73
CA SER A 14 6.79 9.16 -10.61
C SER A 14 7.89 9.92 -9.87
N LYS A 15 7.96 9.79 -8.53
CA LYS A 15 8.94 10.51 -7.69
C LYS A 15 8.79 12.02 -7.80
N THR A 16 7.55 12.52 -7.82
CA THR A 16 7.23 13.95 -7.91
C THR A 16 6.39 14.46 -6.74
N ASN A 17 6.21 13.64 -5.70
CA ASN A 17 5.56 14.06 -4.47
C ASN A 17 6.30 15.22 -3.81
N SER A 18 5.60 15.99 -2.99
CA SER A 18 6.12 17.26 -2.44
C SER A 18 7.28 17.08 -1.48
N GLU A 19 7.41 15.92 -0.85
CA GLU A 19 8.48 15.60 0.11
C GLU A 19 9.78 15.29 -0.59
N PHE A 20 9.74 14.79 -1.82
CA PHE A 20 10.91 14.23 -2.49
C PHE A 20 12.06 15.23 -2.67
N PRO A 21 11.85 16.51 -2.99
CA PRO A 21 12.96 17.45 -3.11
C PRO A 21 13.67 17.74 -1.78
N ASN A 22 12.97 17.59 -0.66
CA ASN A 22 13.47 17.89 0.68
C ASN A 22 12.93 16.87 1.68
N PRO A 23 13.38 15.61 1.60
CA PRO A 23 12.86 14.55 2.47
C PRO A 23 13.25 14.82 3.94
N PRO A 24 12.47 14.31 4.89
CA PRO A 24 12.78 14.42 6.31
C PRO A 24 14.15 13.83 6.67
N ARG A 25 14.58 12.78 5.96
CA ARG A 25 15.87 12.13 6.10
C ARG A 25 16.50 11.87 4.72
N ASN A 26 17.78 12.16 4.57
CA ASN A 26 18.47 12.08 3.27
C ASN A 26 19.17 10.74 2.99
N THR A 27 19.11 9.79 3.91
CA THR A 27 19.90 8.55 3.85
C THR A 27 19.70 7.79 2.54
N PHE A 28 18.45 7.65 2.08
CA PHE A 28 18.10 6.85 0.91
C PHE A 28 17.68 7.66 -0.32
N VAL A 29 17.77 8.98 -0.29
CA VAL A 29 17.28 9.85 -1.37
C VAL A 29 17.88 9.52 -2.76
N ASN A 30 19.13 9.06 -2.78
CA ASN A 30 19.82 8.69 -4.02
C ASN A 30 19.41 7.31 -4.58
N TYR A 31 18.74 6.51 -3.78
CA TYR A 31 18.28 5.17 -4.15
C TYR A 31 16.81 5.16 -4.57
N ALA A 32 16.04 6.17 -4.15
CA ALA A 32 14.66 6.28 -4.54
C ALA A 32 14.52 6.41 -6.06
N GLY A 33 13.76 5.53 -6.65
CA GLY A 33 13.54 5.43 -8.10
C GLY A 33 12.24 6.08 -8.57
N ASN A 34 12.17 6.36 -9.86
CA ASN A 34 10.91 6.61 -10.55
C ASN A 34 10.45 5.29 -11.18
N ALA A 35 9.34 4.75 -10.73
CA ALA A 35 8.79 3.49 -11.24
C ALA A 35 8.28 3.61 -12.69
N ASN A 36 8.06 4.84 -13.16
CA ASN A 36 7.51 5.13 -14.48
C ASN A 36 6.16 4.45 -14.74
N ILE A 37 5.36 4.33 -13.68
CA ILE A 37 3.99 3.80 -13.70
C ILE A 37 3.03 4.97 -13.58
N GLN A 38 1.97 4.95 -14.39
CA GLN A 38 0.91 5.95 -14.35
C GLN A 38 -0.45 5.30 -14.15
N PHE A 39 -1.25 5.86 -13.26
CA PHE A 39 -2.61 5.40 -12.94
C PHE A 39 -3.63 6.33 -13.57
N CYS A 40 -4.68 5.75 -14.14
CA CYS A 40 -5.81 6.50 -14.67
C CYS A 40 -7.12 5.72 -14.44
N LEU A 41 -8.23 6.42 -14.40
CA LEU A 41 -9.55 5.78 -14.41
C LEU A 41 -9.80 5.11 -15.78
N ALA A 42 -10.45 3.94 -15.73
CA ALA A 42 -10.85 3.25 -16.96
C ALA A 42 -11.87 4.10 -17.73
N THR A 43 -11.68 4.21 -19.03
CA THR A 43 -12.59 4.92 -19.94
C THR A 43 -13.56 4.00 -20.68
N THR A 44 -13.31 2.68 -20.58
CA THR A 44 -14.15 1.64 -21.21
C THR A 44 -14.43 0.55 -20.17
N ASP A 45 -15.69 0.12 -20.07
CA ASP A 45 -16.11 -0.96 -19.18
C ASP A 45 -15.82 -2.35 -19.81
N PRO A 46 -15.97 -3.48 -19.08
CA PRO A 46 -15.73 -4.82 -19.62
C PRO A 46 -16.65 -5.22 -20.79
N ASN A 47 -17.70 -4.48 -21.06
CA ASN A 47 -18.62 -4.72 -22.20
C ASN A 47 -18.31 -3.81 -23.39
N GLY A 48 -17.26 -2.99 -23.31
CA GLY A 48 -16.87 -2.06 -24.35
C GLY A 48 -17.61 -0.73 -24.35
N ASN A 49 -18.39 -0.41 -23.31
CA ASN A 49 -19.09 0.87 -23.20
C ASN A 49 -18.22 1.95 -22.56
N PRO A 50 -18.43 3.22 -22.93
CA PRO A 50 -17.80 4.34 -22.24
C PRO A 50 -18.16 4.37 -20.75
N THR A 51 -17.19 4.71 -19.89
CA THR A 51 -17.35 4.79 -18.44
C THR A 51 -16.44 5.86 -17.84
N ASP A 52 -16.74 6.30 -16.62
CA ASP A 52 -15.85 7.10 -15.78
C ASP A 52 -14.92 6.22 -14.90
N GLY A 53 -14.97 4.89 -15.05
CA GLY A 53 -14.16 3.95 -14.27
C GLY A 53 -14.59 3.81 -12.81
N ILE A 54 -15.68 4.45 -12.40
CA ILE A 54 -16.14 4.47 -11.00
C ILE A 54 -17.47 3.77 -10.89
N THR A 55 -17.52 2.70 -10.08
CA THR A 55 -18.79 2.04 -9.74
C THR A 55 -19.19 2.40 -8.31
N ARG A 56 -20.45 2.79 -8.13
CA ARG A 56 -21.04 3.08 -6.82
C ARG A 56 -22.08 2.04 -6.50
N THR A 57 -21.96 1.41 -5.33
CA THR A 57 -22.85 0.33 -4.90
C THR A 57 -23.44 0.66 -3.55
N LEU A 58 -24.76 0.68 -3.46
CA LEU A 58 -25.44 0.74 -2.17
C LEU A 58 -25.31 -0.63 -1.50
N SER A 59 -24.56 -0.67 -0.41
CA SER A 59 -24.43 -1.86 0.42
C SER A 59 -25.54 -1.94 1.47
N SER A 60 -25.93 -3.16 1.83
CA SER A 60 -26.72 -3.41 3.03
C SER A 60 -25.87 -3.44 4.32
N LYS A 61 -24.54 -3.42 4.18
CA LYS A 61 -23.57 -3.36 5.27
C LYS A 61 -23.03 -1.94 5.41
N ASN A 62 -22.89 -1.48 6.65
CA ASN A 62 -22.27 -0.18 6.94
C ASN A 62 -20.73 -0.28 6.88
N SER A 63 -20.18 -1.43 7.27
CA SER A 63 -18.75 -1.71 7.25
C SER A 63 -18.50 -3.19 6.99
N PHE A 64 -17.24 -3.54 6.69
CA PHE A 64 -16.78 -4.92 6.49
C PHE A 64 -15.73 -5.28 7.52
N ASN A 65 -15.93 -6.40 8.21
CA ASN A 65 -14.99 -6.91 9.19
C ASN A 65 -13.81 -7.59 8.50
N TYR A 66 -12.59 -7.07 8.71
CA TYR A 66 -11.39 -7.62 8.07
C TYR A 66 -11.18 -9.12 8.34
N ASN A 67 -11.41 -9.58 9.56
CA ASN A 67 -11.12 -10.98 9.94
C ASN A 67 -12.12 -12.00 9.36
N THR A 68 -13.38 -11.61 9.19
CA THR A 68 -14.47 -12.51 8.79
C THR A 68 -15.08 -12.21 7.43
N GLU A 69 -14.87 -11.00 6.91
CA GLU A 69 -15.52 -10.47 5.70
C GLU A 69 -14.53 -9.82 4.72
N SER A 70 -13.22 -10.18 4.83
CA SER A 70 -12.13 -9.55 4.04
C SER A 70 -12.28 -9.62 2.51
N ASN A 71 -13.24 -10.37 2.00
CA ASN A 71 -13.54 -10.44 0.57
C ASN A 71 -15.01 -10.14 0.24
N ASP A 72 -15.82 -9.78 1.22
CA ASP A 72 -17.26 -9.57 1.02
C ASP A 72 -17.54 -8.32 0.18
N MET A 73 -16.74 -7.25 0.34
CA MET A 73 -16.84 -6.03 -0.48
C MET A 73 -16.55 -6.31 -1.97
N LYS A 74 -15.89 -7.43 -2.27
CA LYS A 74 -15.50 -7.83 -3.63
C LYS A 74 -16.59 -8.62 -4.38
N ARG A 75 -17.76 -8.81 -3.77
CA ARG A 75 -18.87 -9.59 -4.36
C ARG A 75 -20.23 -8.94 -4.19
N ASN A 76 -21.02 -8.97 -5.25
CA ASN A 76 -22.43 -8.51 -5.21
C ASN A 76 -23.28 -9.32 -4.21
N SER A 77 -23.01 -10.63 -4.08
CA SER A 77 -23.78 -11.55 -3.23
C SER A 77 -23.59 -11.32 -1.74
N THR A 78 -22.53 -10.62 -1.33
CA THR A 78 -22.16 -10.39 0.08
C THR A 78 -22.23 -8.91 0.47
N GLY A 79 -22.88 -8.09 -0.35
CA GLY A 79 -23.10 -6.67 -0.06
C GLY A 79 -22.07 -5.72 -0.69
N GLY A 80 -21.14 -6.25 -1.49
CA GLY A 80 -20.13 -5.48 -2.19
C GLY A 80 -20.41 -5.36 -3.69
N LYS A 81 -19.34 -5.28 -4.48
CA LYS A 81 -19.35 -5.18 -5.94
C LYS A 81 -18.32 -6.12 -6.55
N ASN A 82 -18.77 -6.94 -7.50
CA ASN A 82 -17.82 -7.75 -8.28
C ASN A 82 -16.82 -6.84 -8.99
N GLY A 83 -15.54 -7.20 -8.91
CA GLY A 83 -14.49 -6.56 -9.69
C GLY A 83 -14.66 -6.74 -11.19
N TRP A 84 -14.01 -5.91 -11.96
CA TRP A 84 -13.82 -6.09 -13.39
C TRP A 84 -12.71 -7.10 -13.65
N PRO A 85 -12.57 -7.67 -14.88
CA PRO A 85 -11.56 -8.67 -15.17
C PRO A 85 -10.16 -8.20 -14.77
N PRO A 86 -9.46 -8.92 -13.87
CA PRO A 86 -8.19 -8.42 -13.30
C PRO A 86 -7.02 -8.47 -14.30
N GLY A 87 -7.17 -9.15 -15.43
CA GLY A 87 -6.19 -9.11 -16.52
C GLY A 87 -6.15 -7.78 -17.28
N ASP A 88 -7.22 -6.99 -17.19
CA ASP A 88 -7.37 -5.74 -17.93
C ASP A 88 -7.50 -4.52 -17.00
N TYR A 89 -7.89 -4.75 -15.75
CA TYR A 89 -8.20 -3.68 -14.78
C TYR A 89 -7.60 -3.97 -13.41
N MET A 90 -6.96 -2.99 -12.83
CA MET A 90 -6.66 -3.00 -11.40
C MET A 90 -7.91 -2.56 -10.64
N ASN A 91 -8.47 -3.45 -9.82
CA ASN A 91 -9.67 -3.17 -9.03
C ASN A 91 -9.30 -2.57 -7.68
N ILE A 92 -9.98 -1.48 -7.32
CA ILE A 92 -9.86 -0.84 -6.00
C ILE A 92 -11.24 -0.77 -5.36
N TRP A 93 -11.41 -1.40 -4.21
CA TRP A 93 -12.62 -1.31 -3.41
C TRP A 93 -12.39 -0.33 -2.26
N VAL A 94 -13.17 0.74 -2.24
CA VAL A 94 -13.15 1.75 -1.18
C VAL A 94 -14.40 1.58 -0.33
N CYS A 95 -14.22 1.25 0.94
CA CYS A 95 -15.33 0.97 1.86
C CYS A 95 -14.92 1.30 3.30
N ASP A 96 -15.85 1.16 4.24
CA ASP A 96 -15.55 1.20 5.67
C ASP A 96 -15.03 -0.17 6.11
N ILE A 97 -13.80 -0.22 6.62
CA ILE A 97 -13.19 -1.41 7.20
C ILE A 97 -13.33 -1.33 8.72
N ALA A 98 -14.19 -2.19 9.28
CA ALA A 98 -14.46 -2.16 10.71
C ALA A 98 -13.21 -2.49 11.54
N SER A 99 -12.85 -1.59 12.45
CA SER A 99 -11.80 -1.81 13.44
C SER A 99 -12.12 -3.01 14.34
N GLN A 100 -11.10 -3.78 14.69
CA GLN A 100 -11.20 -4.94 15.56
C GLN A 100 -10.38 -4.73 16.84
N GLY A 101 -11.06 -4.40 17.93
CA GLY A 101 -10.39 -4.05 19.18
C GLY A 101 -9.50 -2.84 19.00
N ASN A 102 -8.20 -2.99 19.24
CA ASN A 102 -7.20 -1.94 19.08
C ASN A 102 -6.50 -1.96 17.70
N THR A 103 -6.91 -2.85 16.79
CA THR A 103 -6.30 -2.96 15.47
C THR A 103 -7.15 -2.21 14.44
N THR A 104 -6.55 -1.27 13.74
CA THR A 104 -7.14 -0.57 12.60
C THR A 104 -6.44 -1.04 11.34
N VAL A 105 -7.22 -1.55 10.39
CA VAL A 105 -6.73 -1.93 9.06
C VAL A 105 -7.08 -0.79 8.11
N LEU A 106 -6.07 -0.17 7.51
CA LEU A 106 -6.24 0.98 6.62
C LEU A 106 -6.48 0.54 5.17
N GLY A 107 -5.90 -0.60 4.80
CA GLY A 107 -6.02 -1.22 3.51
C GLY A 107 -5.39 -2.61 3.50
N TYR A 108 -5.55 -3.32 2.40
CA TYR A 108 -4.85 -4.57 2.11
C TYR A 108 -4.94 -4.93 0.64
N ALA A 109 -3.94 -5.65 0.15
CA ALA A 109 -3.90 -6.23 -1.18
C ALA A 109 -3.49 -7.71 -1.12
N TYR A 110 -3.71 -8.43 -2.20
CA TYR A 110 -3.11 -9.74 -2.39
C TYR A 110 -1.84 -9.59 -3.22
N LEU A 111 -0.81 -10.32 -2.83
CA LEU A 111 0.39 -10.49 -3.65
C LEU A 111 0.05 -11.21 -4.97
N PRO A 112 0.82 -10.99 -6.05
CA PRO A 112 0.64 -11.69 -7.31
C PRO A 112 0.69 -13.21 -7.16
N GLY A 113 0.05 -13.92 -8.08
CA GLY A 113 0.07 -15.38 -8.10
C GLY A 113 -1.18 -16.03 -7.53
N LEU A 114 -2.27 -15.29 -7.38
CA LEU A 114 -3.56 -15.87 -7.03
C LEU A 114 -3.94 -16.96 -8.05
N GLN A 115 -4.39 -18.10 -7.54
CA GLN A 115 -4.91 -19.18 -8.38
C GLN A 115 -6.14 -18.69 -9.16
N SER A 116 -6.35 -19.19 -10.38
CA SER A 116 -7.41 -18.72 -11.29
C SER A 116 -8.82 -18.66 -10.67
N TRP A 117 -9.15 -19.61 -9.78
CA TRP A 117 -10.44 -19.61 -9.05
C TRP A 117 -10.55 -18.53 -7.97
N ASN A 118 -9.42 -17.91 -7.60
CA ASN A 118 -9.35 -16.80 -6.66
C ASN A 118 -9.06 -15.45 -7.35
N ALA A 119 -8.88 -15.42 -8.67
CA ALA A 119 -8.56 -14.21 -9.42
C ALA A 119 -9.58 -13.07 -9.19
N TRP A 120 -10.84 -13.40 -8.86
CA TRP A 120 -11.86 -12.42 -8.50
C TRP A 120 -11.52 -11.60 -7.23
N LYS A 121 -10.55 -12.03 -6.42
CA LYS A 121 -10.06 -11.32 -5.23
C LYS A 121 -8.99 -10.29 -5.56
N ASP A 122 -8.44 -10.36 -6.78
CA ASP A 122 -7.30 -9.55 -7.18
C ASP A 122 -7.63 -8.06 -7.18
N GLY A 123 -6.68 -7.28 -6.68
CA GLY A 123 -6.84 -5.86 -6.43
C GLY A 123 -6.71 -5.52 -4.95
N LEU A 124 -6.95 -4.25 -4.61
CA LEU A 124 -6.78 -3.75 -3.25
C LEU A 124 -8.10 -3.28 -2.64
N VAL A 125 -8.18 -3.34 -1.32
CA VAL A 125 -9.25 -2.78 -0.50
C VAL A 125 -8.65 -1.68 0.36
N VAL A 126 -9.30 -0.52 0.41
CA VAL A 126 -8.84 0.63 1.19
C VAL A 126 -10.00 1.17 2.01
N ASP A 127 -9.73 1.48 3.28
CA ASP A 127 -10.68 2.22 4.09
C ASP A 127 -10.88 3.62 3.51
N PHE A 128 -12.14 4.05 3.38
CA PHE A 128 -12.47 5.33 2.74
C PHE A 128 -11.84 6.54 3.43
N GLN A 129 -11.51 6.43 4.73
CA GLN A 129 -10.85 7.48 5.50
C GLN A 129 -9.36 7.62 5.16
N TYR A 130 -8.77 6.60 4.55
CA TYR A 130 -7.36 6.59 4.16
C TYR A 130 -7.16 6.54 2.64
N PHE A 131 -8.19 6.95 1.90
CA PHE A 131 -8.19 7.07 0.44
C PHE A 131 -8.19 8.55 0.04
N GLY A 132 -7.05 9.08 -0.39
CA GLY A 132 -6.84 10.51 -0.61
C GLY A 132 -6.74 11.34 0.66
N THR A 133 -6.66 12.65 0.49
CA THR A 133 -6.52 13.64 1.57
C THR A 133 -7.69 14.63 1.63
N THR A 134 -8.67 14.47 0.75
CA THR A 134 -9.83 15.37 0.60
C THR A 134 -11.15 14.64 0.81
N GLY A 135 -12.25 15.38 0.84
CA GLY A 135 -13.60 14.82 0.98
C GLY A 135 -13.84 14.21 2.36
N ASN A 136 -14.10 12.91 2.42
CA ASN A 136 -14.34 12.17 3.67
C ASN A 136 -13.08 11.51 4.24
N ALA A 137 -11.90 11.83 3.70
CA ALA A 137 -10.66 11.32 4.24
C ALA A 137 -10.41 11.84 5.67
N SER A 138 -9.76 11.04 6.49
CA SER A 138 -9.28 11.45 7.80
C SER A 138 -8.31 12.61 7.69
N SER A 139 -8.30 13.52 8.66
CA SER A 139 -7.30 14.58 8.73
C SER A 139 -5.86 14.08 8.93
N THR A 140 -5.71 12.80 9.26
CA THR A 140 -4.41 12.13 9.39
C THR A 140 -4.03 11.30 8.18
N SER A 141 -4.88 11.28 7.14
CA SER A 141 -4.58 10.58 5.89
C SER A 141 -3.65 11.41 5.03
N ASP A 142 -2.56 10.82 4.61
CA ASP A 142 -1.66 11.34 3.57
C ASP A 142 -1.99 10.77 2.17
N GLY A 143 -2.96 9.85 2.10
CA GLY A 143 -3.35 9.16 0.86
C GLY A 143 -2.37 8.07 0.42
N ARG A 144 -1.41 7.66 1.25
CA ARG A 144 -0.35 6.71 0.90
C ARG A 144 -0.66 5.27 1.23
N THR A 145 -1.76 5.00 1.93
CA THR A 145 -2.26 3.62 2.06
C THR A 145 -2.42 2.94 0.69
N PRO A 146 -3.09 3.52 -0.34
CA PRO A 146 -3.12 2.90 -1.66
C PRO A 146 -1.75 2.75 -2.33
N THR A 147 -0.80 3.66 -2.10
CA THR A 147 0.57 3.53 -2.62
C THR A 147 1.23 2.26 -2.05
N HIS A 148 1.12 2.04 -0.74
CA HIS A 148 1.57 0.84 -0.04
C HIS A 148 0.91 -0.43 -0.61
N GLU A 149 -0.43 -0.44 -0.69
CA GLU A 149 -1.18 -1.60 -1.16
C GLU A 149 -0.90 -1.95 -2.62
N ILE A 150 -0.62 -0.95 -3.46
CA ILE A 150 -0.19 -1.17 -4.85
C ILE A 150 1.21 -1.79 -4.87
N GLY A 151 2.10 -1.45 -3.95
CA GLY A 151 3.36 -2.14 -3.79
C GLY A 151 3.16 -3.65 -3.59
N HIS A 152 2.26 -4.05 -2.70
CA HIS A 152 1.87 -5.47 -2.52
C HIS A 152 1.25 -6.07 -3.78
N TYR A 153 0.34 -5.35 -4.42
CA TYR A 153 -0.26 -5.79 -5.69
C TYR A 153 0.77 -6.03 -6.78
N LEU A 154 1.87 -5.27 -6.78
CA LEU A 154 3.01 -5.44 -7.70
C LEU A 154 4.04 -6.49 -7.23
N GLY A 155 3.87 -7.06 -6.04
CA GLY A 155 4.69 -8.17 -5.54
C GLY A 155 5.71 -7.81 -4.48
N LEU A 156 5.68 -6.59 -3.95
CA LEU A 156 6.55 -6.19 -2.85
C LEU A 156 6.00 -6.67 -1.51
N ASN A 157 6.84 -7.19 -0.65
CA ASN A 157 6.56 -7.40 0.77
C ASN A 157 6.92 -6.13 1.57
N HIS A 158 6.64 -6.12 2.87
CA HIS A 158 7.13 -5.07 3.75
C HIS A 158 8.66 -5.03 3.77
N THR A 159 9.23 -3.87 4.07
CA THR A 159 10.67 -3.70 4.25
C THR A 159 11.19 -4.29 5.56
N PHE A 160 10.28 -4.67 6.47
CA PHE A 160 10.60 -5.23 7.78
C PHE A 160 10.17 -6.69 7.88
N CYS A 161 10.74 -7.39 8.84
CA CYS A 161 10.37 -8.76 9.17
C CYS A 161 8.99 -8.84 9.82
N GLU A 162 8.12 -9.70 9.31
CA GLU A 162 6.77 -9.91 9.87
C GLU A 162 6.71 -10.93 11.01
N ALA A 163 7.84 -11.55 11.36
CA ALA A 163 7.89 -12.45 12.50
C ALA A 163 7.77 -11.66 13.81
N GLN A 164 6.70 -11.87 14.55
CA GLN A 164 6.36 -11.13 15.78
C GLN A 164 7.35 -11.29 16.95
N SER A 165 8.49 -11.94 16.75
CA SER A 165 9.42 -12.30 17.82
C SER A 165 10.81 -11.70 17.68
N GLY A 166 11.08 -10.86 16.66
CA GLY A 166 12.42 -10.38 16.35
C GLY A 166 13.36 -11.49 15.87
N GLY A 167 14.55 -11.16 15.43
CA GLY A 167 15.60 -12.13 15.07
C GLY A 167 15.44 -12.70 13.66
N CYS A 168 14.89 -11.95 12.73
CA CYS A 168 14.76 -12.39 11.35
C CYS A 168 15.52 -11.51 10.34
N CYS A 169 16.60 -10.90 10.75
CA CYS A 169 17.51 -10.22 9.83
C CYS A 169 17.99 -11.13 8.68
N ASP A 170 17.96 -12.46 8.85
CA ASP A 170 18.31 -13.44 7.81
C ASP A 170 17.21 -13.66 6.76
N ASN A 171 15.99 -13.20 7.04
CA ASN A 171 14.83 -13.35 6.19
C ASN A 171 14.42 -11.98 5.68
N ASP A 172 15.05 -11.55 4.60
CA ASP A 172 14.53 -10.43 3.85
C ASP A 172 13.14 -10.77 3.30
N ASN A 173 12.10 -10.28 3.97
CA ASN A 173 10.72 -10.47 3.56
C ASN A 173 10.34 -9.62 2.36
N SER A 174 11.18 -8.63 2.01
CA SER A 174 10.89 -7.71 0.91
C SER A 174 10.95 -8.38 -0.46
N ASN A 175 11.61 -9.54 -0.59
CA ASN A 175 12.00 -10.14 -1.87
C ASN A 175 12.85 -9.21 -2.76
N VAL A 176 13.40 -8.16 -2.17
CA VAL A 176 14.22 -7.14 -2.82
C VAL A 176 15.54 -7.08 -2.07
N TYR A 177 16.59 -7.65 -2.67
CA TYR A 177 17.88 -7.85 -2.02
C TYR A 177 18.77 -6.61 -1.94
N ASP A 178 18.28 -5.47 -2.38
CA ASP A 178 18.97 -4.17 -2.36
C ASP A 178 18.41 -3.20 -1.31
N THR A 179 17.46 -3.65 -0.49
CA THR A 179 16.98 -2.93 0.70
C THR A 179 17.70 -3.45 1.96
N PRO A 180 18.07 -2.57 2.91
CA PRO A 180 18.64 -2.99 4.18
C PRO A 180 17.73 -3.95 4.92
N ALA A 181 18.32 -4.96 5.56
CA ALA A 181 17.55 -5.89 6.39
C ALA A 181 17.00 -5.16 7.62
N THR A 182 15.74 -5.36 7.92
CA THR A 182 15.04 -4.71 9.04
C THR A 182 14.29 -5.75 9.88
N ASP A 183 14.65 -5.88 11.15
CA ASP A 183 14.10 -6.90 12.06
C ASP A 183 12.76 -6.49 12.69
N ASP A 184 12.53 -5.21 12.87
CA ASP A 184 11.37 -4.70 13.62
C ASP A 184 10.62 -3.63 12.83
N VAL A 185 9.32 -3.52 13.09
CA VAL A 185 8.44 -2.53 12.48
C VAL A 185 8.50 -1.20 13.22
N TYR A 186 8.63 -0.11 12.50
CA TYR A 186 8.60 1.23 13.06
C TYR A 186 7.29 1.94 12.73
N PHE A 187 6.56 2.37 13.78
CA PHE A 187 5.29 3.12 13.66
C PHE A 187 5.42 4.62 13.94
N GLY A 188 6.64 5.10 14.10
CA GLY A 188 6.92 6.50 14.41
C GLY A 188 6.99 7.41 13.19
N ASN A 189 7.28 8.68 13.45
CA ASN A 189 7.56 9.65 12.40
C ASN A 189 9.05 9.58 12.02
N VAL A 190 9.33 9.52 10.73
CA VAL A 190 10.71 9.61 10.22
C VAL A 190 11.11 11.08 10.13
N ASN A 191 12.27 11.40 10.71
CA ASN A 191 12.86 12.75 10.68
C ASN A 191 14.38 12.66 10.59
N ALA A 192 15.06 13.78 10.49
CA ALA A 192 16.51 13.84 10.34
C ALA A 192 17.31 13.14 11.48
N GLY A 193 16.68 12.95 12.65
CA GLY A 193 17.27 12.26 13.80
C GLY A 193 16.90 10.79 13.92
N THR A 194 16.04 10.28 13.06
CA THR A 194 15.64 8.87 13.04
C THR A 194 16.82 8.02 12.59
N ASN A 195 17.27 7.12 13.44
CA ASN A 195 18.48 6.33 13.25
C ASN A 195 18.29 4.86 13.62
N ASN A 196 17.10 4.32 13.36
CA ASN A 196 16.85 2.90 13.55
C ASN A 196 17.80 2.09 12.68
N ASN A 197 18.39 1.06 13.28
CA ASN A 197 19.27 0.10 12.62
C ASN A 197 19.17 -1.20 13.42
N THR A 198 18.31 -2.09 12.97
CA THR A 198 17.93 -3.30 13.70
C THR A 198 18.75 -4.52 13.27
N CYS A 199 19.40 -4.44 12.10
CA CYS A 199 20.21 -5.52 11.55
C CYS A 199 21.62 -5.02 11.18
N ASN A 200 22.55 -5.96 11.04
CA ASN A 200 23.89 -5.66 10.55
C ASN A 200 23.99 -6.05 9.07
N ASP A 201 23.86 -5.10 8.19
CA ASP A 201 23.76 -5.29 6.73
C ASP A 201 25.03 -5.81 6.08
N LEU A 202 26.20 -5.68 6.73
CA LEU A 202 27.45 -6.27 6.25
C LEU A 202 27.36 -7.79 6.09
N GLN A 203 26.45 -8.45 6.82
CA GLN A 203 26.21 -9.89 6.73
C GLN A 203 25.39 -10.28 5.49
N TYR A 204 24.68 -9.30 4.90
CA TYR A 204 23.73 -9.49 3.77
C TYR A 204 24.25 -8.95 2.45
N GLY A 205 25.55 -8.66 2.36
CA GLY A 205 26.22 -8.27 1.12
C GLY A 205 26.32 -6.77 0.87
N PHE A 206 25.93 -5.95 1.81
CA PHE A 206 26.14 -4.51 1.74
C PHE A 206 27.60 -4.16 2.10
N ASN A 207 28.08 -3.04 1.58
CA ASN A 207 29.44 -2.55 1.85
C ASN A 207 29.56 -1.77 3.17
N SER A 208 28.44 -1.44 3.78
CA SER A 208 28.34 -0.74 5.07
C SER A 208 27.10 -1.21 5.80
N ASP A 209 27.10 -1.03 7.10
CA ASP A 209 25.95 -1.17 7.94
C ASP A 209 25.05 0.06 7.72
N LEU A 210 23.80 -0.14 7.34
CA LEU A 210 22.86 0.89 6.93
C LEU A 210 21.76 1.07 8.00
N LEU A 211 21.05 2.17 7.92
CA LEU A 211 19.85 2.36 8.71
C LEU A 211 18.68 1.58 8.11
N ASP A 212 17.68 1.26 8.94
CA ASP A 212 16.42 0.72 8.47
C ASP A 212 15.72 1.70 7.52
N MET A 213 15.09 1.19 6.48
CA MET A 213 14.42 2.00 5.46
C MET A 213 13.00 2.38 5.88
N ASP A 214 12.88 3.03 7.04
CA ASP A 214 11.59 3.39 7.65
C ASP A 214 10.72 4.30 6.77
N GLU A 215 11.33 5.13 5.92
CA GLU A 215 10.65 6.05 5.01
C GLU A 215 10.10 5.41 3.74
N ASN A 216 10.36 4.12 3.52
CA ASN A 216 9.87 3.40 2.35
C ASN A 216 8.34 3.24 2.41
N PHE A 217 7.66 3.36 1.26
CA PHE A 217 6.22 3.13 1.17
C PHE A 217 5.79 1.74 1.65
N MET A 218 6.69 0.75 1.62
CA MET A 218 6.43 -0.60 2.13
C MET A 218 6.73 -0.75 3.63
N ALA A 219 7.08 0.32 4.35
CA ALA A 219 7.18 0.38 5.80
C ALA A 219 5.86 0.83 6.45
N TYR A 220 5.82 0.88 7.78
CA TYR A 220 4.65 1.32 8.56
C TYR A 220 4.86 2.64 9.29
N SER A 221 5.91 3.36 8.98
CA SER A 221 6.10 4.70 9.53
C SER A 221 5.06 5.68 8.96
N ARG A 222 4.87 6.81 9.64
CA ARG A 222 3.85 7.79 9.27
C ARG A 222 4.28 8.75 8.17
N ASP A 223 5.58 8.88 7.96
CA ASP A 223 6.18 9.83 7.01
C ASP A 223 6.93 9.08 5.91
N THR A 224 6.24 8.16 5.25
CA THR A 224 6.77 7.46 4.06
C THR A 224 6.75 8.40 2.86
N TRP A 225 7.81 8.40 2.05
CA TRP A 225 7.94 9.32 0.92
C TRP A 225 8.70 8.73 -0.29
N MET A 226 9.15 7.45 -0.19
CA MET A 226 9.86 6.77 -1.29
C MET A 226 9.50 5.28 -1.38
#